data_75f37860be80d9a8b58f8a9e409e4dd9
#
_entry.id   75f37860be80d9a8b58f8a9e409e4dd9
#
_cell.length_a   1.000
_cell.length_b   1.000
_cell.length_c   1.000
_cell.angle_alpha   90.00
_cell.angle_beta   90.00
_cell.angle_gamma   90.00
#
_symmetry.space_group_name_H-M   'P 1'
#
loop_
_entity.id
_entity.type
_entity.pdbx_description
1 polymer ?
#
loop_
_entity_poly.entity_id
_entity_poly.type
_entity_poly.pdbx_seq_one_letter_code
_entity_poly.pdbx_strand_id
1 'polypeptide(L)'
;MSASAARPLVSVVDDDSLVRESVEGLLREEGFPVDTFESAESFLGRPRREPPACLIVDLKLPGMSGLDVQQELARTGMDVPIILLTAYGDIPTSVRAMKAGALDFLTKPFDDDDLLAAVRRAVSRRHPARLSAARICGFVGESEALQAVLQQIELVADTDATVLVTGESGTGKELVARAIHERSPRRKGPLVSMNCAAIPESLFESELFGHVRGAFTGALHDRAGRFEAAQGGTLVLDEIGEVPLVMQPKLLRVLQEKELERVGDTRPRKVDVRIVAATNRELAAEVEAGRFRGDLFYRLNVFPIENPPLRARRPDIPLLVEYFTDRDAKRLGKRIRGVAKETLKLLQSYDWPGNIRELQNVIERAVIVCESDTLSIDPRWLSGRSLGTAPVASLSSGTLATHEKDAIEVALTHSKGRVAGPFGAAGRLGVPASTLESKIKALQIDKRRFKLG
;
A
#
# COMPACT_ATOMS: atom_id res chain seq x y z
N MET A 1 -22.10 -7.30 -25.05
CA MET A 1 -23.21 -7.47 -24.07
C MET A 1 -22.54 -7.71 -22.73
N SER A 2 -22.44 -6.67 -21.93
CA SER A 2 -21.76 -6.68 -20.62
C SER A 2 -22.59 -7.50 -19.64
N ALA A 3 -22.02 -8.56 -19.06
CA ALA A 3 -22.63 -9.29 -17.96
C ALA A 3 -22.62 -8.39 -16.73
N SER A 4 -23.75 -7.77 -16.42
CA SER A 4 -23.98 -7.04 -15.17
C SER A 4 -23.71 -8.02 -14.03
N ALA A 5 -22.66 -7.78 -13.23
CA ALA A 5 -22.41 -8.52 -12.01
C ALA A 5 -23.64 -8.38 -11.12
N ALA A 6 -24.36 -9.48 -10.86
CA ALA A 6 -25.55 -9.47 -10.02
C ALA A 6 -25.15 -8.98 -8.62
N ARG A 7 -25.79 -7.90 -8.16
CA ARG A 7 -25.55 -7.37 -6.83
C ARG A 7 -25.90 -8.39 -5.75
N PRO A 8 -25.20 -8.45 -4.62
CA PRO A 8 -25.38 -9.45 -3.59
C PRO A 8 -26.76 -9.34 -2.91
N LEU A 9 -27.48 -10.44 -2.83
CA LEU A 9 -28.81 -10.53 -2.22
C LEU A 9 -28.71 -10.40 -0.70
N VAL A 10 -29.52 -9.53 -0.10
CA VAL A 10 -29.70 -9.39 1.35
C VAL A 10 -31.07 -9.97 1.72
N SER A 11 -31.14 -10.81 2.77
CA SER A 11 -32.41 -11.29 3.30
C SER A 11 -32.71 -10.60 4.65
N VAL A 12 -33.96 -10.22 4.84
CA VAL A 12 -34.45 -9.57 6.07
C VAL A 12 -35.55 -10.44 6.68
N VAL A 13 -35.42 -10.77 7.96
CA VAL A 13 -36.40 -11.55 8.72
C VAL A 13 -36.82 -10.75 9.96
N ASP A 14 -38.04 -10.30 10.00
CA ASP A 14 -38.62 -9.51 11.10
C ASP A 14 -40.14 -9.74 11.11
N ASP A 15 -40.80 -9.85 12.24
CA ASP A 15 -42.24 -10.04 12.32
C ASP A 15 -43.00 -8.70 12.14
N ASP A 16 -42.34 -7.55 12.41
CA ASP A 16 -42.89 -6.23 12.18
C ASP A 16 -42.78 -5.80 10.70
N SER A 17 -43.95 -5.63 10.05
CA SER A 17 -44.00 -5.22 8.64
C SER A 17 -43.38 -3.84 8.39
N LEU A 18 -43.51 -2.90 9.33
CA LEU A 18 -42.98 -1.54 9.19
C LEU A 18 -41.44 -1.56 9.20
N VAL A 19 -40.88 -2.36 10.08
CA VAL A 19 -39.40 -2.55 10.12
C VAL A 19 -38.93 -3.19 8.82
N ARG A 20 -39.61 -4.23 8.34
CA ARG A 20 -39.24 -4.89 7.06
C ARG A 20 -39.28 -3.92 5.89
N GLU A 21 -40.37 -3.12 5.75
CA GLU A 21 -40.53 -2.14 4.68
C GLU A 21 -39.48 -1.03 4.74
N SER A 22 -39.15 -0.53 5.94
CA SER A 22 -38.15 0.50 6.15
C SER A 22 -36.75 -0.02 5.74
N VAL A 23 -36.35 -1.19 6.24
CA VAL A 23 -35.05 -1.80 5.93
C VAL A 23 -34.96 -2.17 4.44
N GLU A 24 -36.03 -2.71 3.85
CA GLU A 24 -36.09 -3.03 2.42
C GLU A 24 -35.94 -1.77 1.56
N GLY A 25 -36.66 -0.68 1.89
CA GLY A 25 -36.57 0.59 1.17
C GLY A 25 -35.15 1.14 1.19
N LEU A 26 -34.56 1.23 2.36
CA LEU A 26 -33.18 1.73 2.55
C LEU A 26 -32.14 0.92 1.77
N LEU A 27 -32.22 -0.41 1.80
CA LEU A 27 -31.28 -1.28 1.11
C LEU A 27 -31.46 -1.26 -0.41
N ARG A 28 -32.71 -1.09 -0.90
CA ARG A 28 -33.00 -0.95 -2.34
C ARG A 28 -32.51 0.38 -2.90
N GLU A 29 -32.61 1.48 -2.14
CA GLU A 29 -32.04 2.77 -2.51
C GLU A 29 -30.52 2.68 -2.69
N GLU A 30 -29.82 1.92 -1.84
CA GLU A 30 -28.41 1.60 -1.97
C GLU A 30 -28.11 0.54 -3.05
N GLY A 31 -29.20 0.02 -3.69
CA GLY A 31 -29.13 -0.87 -4.84
C GLY A 31 -28.87 -2.34 -4.49
N PHE A 32 -29.11 -2.78 -3.27
CA PHE A 32 -29.11 -4.19 -2.94
C PHE A 32 -30.44 -4.86 -3.35
N PRO A 33 -30.43 -6.05 -3.99
CA PRO A 33 -31.63 -6.88 -4.06
C PRO A 33 -31.96 -7.41 -2.67
N VAL A 34 -33.26 -7.34 -2.29
CA VAL A 34 -33.71 -7.69 -0.95
C VAL A 34 -34.86 -8.67 -1.03
N ASP A 35 -34.76 -9.77 -0.27
CA ASP A 35 -35.85 -10.69 0.03
C ASP A 35 -36.27 -10.49 1.50
N THR A 36 -37.59 -10.36 1.75
CA THR A 36 -38.14 -10.17 3.09
C THR A 36 -38.97 -11.36 3.55
N PHE A 37 -38.91 -11.68 4.84
CA PHE A 37 -39.62 -12.81 5.47
C PHE A 37 -40.24 -12.37 6.79
N GLU A 38 -41.44 -12.86 7.07
CA GLU A 38 -42.17 -12.54 8.31
C GLU A 38 -41.80 -13.45 9.49
N SER A 39 -41.12 -14.57 9.23
CA SER A 39 -40.71 -15.52 10.26
C SER A 39 -39.42 -16.28 9.88
N ALA A 40 -38.77 -16.85 10.88
CA ALA A 40 -37.61 -17.71 10.70
C ALA A 40 -37.91 -18.95 9.84
N GLU A 41 -39.10 -19.54 10.04
CA GLU A 41 -39.57 -20.74 9.33
C GLU A 41 -39.76 -20.44 7.85
N SER A 42 -40.33 -19.28 7.49
CA SER A 42 -40.53 -18.87 6.10
C SER A 42 -39.20 -18.67 5.39
N PHE A 43 -38.20 -18.13 6.08
CA PHE A 43 -36.84 -17.99 5.59
C PHE A 43 -36.16 -19.34 5.39
N LEU A 44 -36.22 -20.25 6.36
CA LEU A 44 -35.56 -21.55 6.30
C LEU A 44 -36.24 -22.51 5.30
N GLY A 45 -37.58 -22.39 5.13
CA GLY A 45 -38.39 -23.20 4.22
C GLY A 45 -38.33 -22.76 2.76
N ARG A 46 -37.65 -21.68 2.41
CA ARG A 46 -37.51 -21.19 1.05
C ARG A 46 -36.91 -22.25 0.09
N PRO A 47 -37.29 -22.30 -1.19
CA PRO A 47 -36.63 -23.15 -2.17
C PRO A 47 -35.13 -22.83 -2.20
N ARG A 48 -34.27 -23.85 -2.26
CA ARG A 48 -32.79 -23.72 -2.28
C ARG A 48 -32.33 -22.92 -3.50
N ARG A 49 -32.44 -21.59 -3.40
CA ARG A 49 -31.69 -20.63 -4.22
C ARG A 49 -30.33 -20.39 -3.54
N GLU A 50 -29.44 -19.72 -4.24
CA GLU A 50 -28.15 -19.33 -3.66
C GLU A 50 -28.36 -18.67 -2.29
N PRO A 51 -27.54 -19.01 -1.28
CA PRO A 51 -27.68 -18.44 0.05
C PRO A 51 -27.48 -16.91 -0.02
N PRO A 52 -28.22 -16.08 0.77
CA PRO A 52 -28.10 -14.62 0.72
C PRO A 52 -26.70 -14.18 1.17
N ALA A 53 -26.21 -13.08 0.63
CA ALA A 53 -24.89 -12.52 1.00
C ALA A 53 -24.84 -11.98 2.42
N CYS A 54 -26.01 -11.59 2.96
CA CYS A 54 -26.20 -11.16 4.33
C CYS A 54 -27.61 -11.52 4.79
N LEU A 55 -27.76 -11.89 6.06
CA LEU A 55 -29.04 -12.09 6.73
C LEU A 55 -29.17 -11.06 7.86
N ILE A 56 -30.19 -10.24 7.78
CA ILE A 56 -30.63 -9.36 8.86
C ILE A 56 -31.81 -10.06 9.53
N VAL A 57 -31.76 -10.31 10.84
CA VAL A 57 -32.82 -11.06 11.53
C VAL A 57 -33.12 -10.44 12.90
N ASP A 58 -34.41 -10.29 13.22
CA ASP A 58 -34.80 -9.90 14.58
C ASP A 58 -34.45 -11.00 15.57
N LEU A 59 -33.92 -10.60 16.71
CA LEU A 59 -33.58 -11.51 17.79
C LEU A 59 -34.85 -12.17 18.38
N LYS A 60 -35.97 -11.42 18.47
CA LYS A 60 -37.22 -11.83 19.09
C LYS A 60 -38.31 -12.09 18.04
N LEU A 61 -38.22 -13.18 17.33
CA LEU A 61 -39.26 -13.63 16.40
C LEU A 61 -40.24 -14.57 17.10
N PRO A 62 -41.53 -14.57 16.73
CA PRO A 62 -42.50 -15.59 17.14
C PRO A 62 -42.05 -16.98 16.69
N GLY A 63 -42.08 -17.96 17.59
CA GLY A 63 -41.63 -19.33 17.30
C GLY A 63 -40.12 -19.52 17.44
N MET A 64 -39.38 -19.47 16.35
CA MET A 64 -37.91 -19.63 16.31
C MET A 64 -37.22 -18.28 16.42
N SER A 65 -36.35 -18.09 17.42
CA SER A 65 -35.61 -16.84 17.62
C SER A 65 -34.50 -16.64 16.59
N GLY A 66 -33.98 -15.39 16.45
CA GLY A 66 -32.83 -15.09 15.58
C GLY A 66 -31.57 -15.88 15.94
N LEU A 67 -31.38 -16.26 17.22
CA LEU A 67 -30.30 -17.13 17.67
C LEU A 67 -30.50 -18.59 17.19
N ASP A 68 -31.73 -19.09 17.18
CA ASP A 68 -32.04 -20.43 16.69
C ASP A 68 -31.81 -20.51 15.19
N VAL A 69 -32.15 -19.46 14.43
CA VAL A 69 -31.80 -19.35 13.00
C VAL A 69 -30.29 -19.44 12.79
N GLN A 70 -29.51 -18.75 13.61
CA GLN A 70 -28.05 -18.79 13.53
C GLN A 70 -27.51 -20.21 13.77
N GLN A 71 -28.02 -20.91 14.79
CA GLN A 71 -27.62 -22.29 15.10
C GLN A 71 -28.01 -23.26 13.98
N GLU A 72 -29.21 -23.11 13.41
CA GLU A 72 -29.67 -23.96 12.31
C GLU A 72 -28.84 -23.75 11.03
N LEU A 73 -28.48 -22.51 10.71
CA LEU A 73 -27.57 -22.22 9.59
C LEU A 73 -26.18 -22.83 9.80
N ALA A 74 -25.64 -22.74 11.04
CA ALA A 74 -24.37 -23.36 11.37
C ALA A 74 -24.44 -24.90 11.27
N ARG A 75 -25.55 -25.52 11.71
CA ARG A 75 -25.80 -26.98 11.63
C ARG A 75 -25.89 -27.47 10.18
N THR A 76 -26.47 -26.68 9.30
CA THR A 76 -26.61 -27.01 7.87
C THR A 76 -25.36 -26.67 7.06
N GLY A 77 -24.30 -26.14 7.68
CA GLY A 77 -23.06 -25.77 7.02
C GLY A 77 -23.17 -24.54 6.09
N MET A 78 -24.24 -23.75 6.25
CA MET A 78 -24.43 -22.51 5.50
C MET A 78 -23.75 -21.37 6.25
N ASP A 79 -22.60 -20.92 5.74
CA ASP A 79 -21.87 -19.75 6.27
C ASP A 79 -22.47 -18.47 5.72
N VAL A 80 -23.51 -17.94 6.39
CA VAL A 80 -24.18 -16.67 6.08
C VAL A 80 -23.84 -15.64 7.17
N PRO A 81 -23.26 -14.49 6.85
CA PRO A 81 -23.07 -13.42 7.81
C PRO A 81 -24.42 -12.93 8.34
N ILE A 82 -24.57 -12.92 9.67
CA ILE A 82 -25.82 -12.55 10.35
C ILE A 82 -25.65 -11.24 11.09
N ILE A 83 -26.58 -10.30 10.85
CA ILE A 83 -26.77 -9.06 11.61
C ILE A 83 -28.05 -9.26 12.43
N LEU A 84 -27.96 -9.14 13.75
CA LEU A 84 -29.09 -9.28 14.65
C LEU A 84 -29.70 -7.92 14.97
N LEU A 85 -31.02 -7.77 14.81
CA LEU A 85 -31.76 -6.62 15.32
C LEU A 85 -32.27 -6.96 16.72
N THR A 86 -32.19 -6.02 17.67
CA THR A 86 -32.62 -6.25 19.06
C THR A 86 -33.32 -5.03 19.64
N ALA A 87 -34.28 -5.24 20.51
CA ALA A 87 -34.94 -4.14 21.26
C ALA A 87 -33.98 -3.61 22.36
N TYR A 88 -34.17 -2.36 22.74
CA TYR A 88 -33.41 -1.70 23.81
C TYR A 88 -33.47 -2.49 25.13
N GLY A 89 -32.31 -2.83 25.70
CA GLY A 89 -32.19 -3.46 27.01
C GLY A 89 -31.72 -4.93 27.03
N ASP A 90 -31.48 -5.58 25.92
CA ASP A 90 -31.13 -7.02 25.85
C ASP A 90 -29.61 -7.27 25.68
N ILE A 91 -28.80 -6.50 26.44
CA ILE A 91 -27.33 -6.58 26.40
C ILE A 91 -26.78 -7.99 26.69
N PRO A 92 -27.31 -8.76 27.67
CA PRO A 92 -26.82 -10.12 27.92
C PRO A 92 -27.02 -11.07 26.74
N THR A 93 -28.13 -10.91 26.00
CA THR A 93 -28.45 -11.76 24.83
C THR A 93 -27.62 -11.35 23.61
N SER A 94 -27.33 -10.05 23.44
CA SER A 94 -26.43 -9.56 22.38
C SER A 94 -25.00 -10.12 22.55
N VAL A 95 -24.49 -10.19 23.78
CA VAL A 95 -23.18 -10.80 24.08
C VAL A 95 -23.17 -12.31 23.77
N ARG A 96 -24.28 -13.02 24.04
CA ARG A 96 -24.42 -14.45 23.69
C ARG A 96 -24.46 -14.65 22.17
N ALA A 97 -25.17 -13.79 21.45
CA ALA A 97 -25.25 -13.81 19.99
C ALA A 97 -23.89 -13.62 19.33
N MET A 98 -23.09 -12.66 19.80
CA MET A 98 -21.74 -12.44 19.32
C MET A 98 -20.80 -13.62 19.61
N LYS A 99 -20.91 -14.24 20.78
CA LYS A 99 -20.17 -15.46 21.12
C LYS A 99 -20.56 -16.66 20.25
N ALA A 100 -21.81 -16.71 19.81
CA ALA A 100 -22.33 -17.73 18.91
C ALA A 100 -21.96 -17.51 17.44
N GLY A 101 -21.28 -16.40 17.10
CA GLY A 101 -20.75 -16.12 15.75
C GLY A 101 -21.55 -15.14 14.91
N ALA A 102 -22.51 -14.39 15.49
CA ALA A 102 -23.13 -13.27 14.79
C ALA A 102 -22.07 -12.23 14.37
N LEU A 103 -22.24 -11.66 13.19
CA LEU A 103 -21.29 -10.67 12.66
C LEU A 103 -21.40 -9.33 13.39
N ASP A 104 -22.65 -8.92 13.63
CA ASP A 104 -22.97 -7.63 14.26
C ASP A 104 -24.35 -7.69 14.92
N PHE A 105 -24.66 -6.69 15.74
CA PHE A 105 -26.01 -6.47 16.26
C PHE A 105 -26.33 -4.97 16.26
N LEU A 106 -27.61 -4.62 16.02
CA LEU A 106 -28.12 -3.28 16.04
C LEU A 106 -29.32 -3.19 16.97
N THR A 107 -29.37 -2.14 17.80
CA THR A 107 -30.49 -1.90 18.70
C THR A 107 -31.56 -1.05 18.01
N LYS A 108 -32.80 -1.50 18.05
CA LYS A 108 -33.97 -0.72 17.59
C LYS A 108 -34.32 0.39 18.59
N PRO A 109 -34.50 1.66 18.18
CA PRO A 109 -34.30 2.16 16.82
C PRO A 109 -32.81 2.28 16.46
N PHE A 110 -32.47 1.96 15.23
CA PHE A 110 -31.10 2.04 14.68
C PHE A 110 -31.00 3.19 13.68
N ASP A 111 -29.78 3.68 13.48
CA ASP A 111 -29.44 4.67 12.46
C ASP A 111 -29.27 3.98 11.10
N ASP A 112 -29.77 4.59 10.03
CA ASP A 112 -29.67 4.08 8.66
C ASP A 112 -28.22 3.86 8.25
N ASP A 113 -27.32 4.77 8.62
CA ASP A 113 -25.89 4.66 8.35
C ASP A 113 -25.26 3.46 9.05
N ASP A 114 -25.70 3.13 10.26
CA ASP A 114 -25.17 1.99 11.03
C ASP A 114 -25.63 0.67 10.44
N LEU A 115 -26.88 0.58 9.98
CA LEU A 115 -27.40 -0.58 9.27
C LEU A 115 -26.65 -0.80 7.95
N LEU A 116 -26.49 0.25 7.14
CA LEU A 116 -25.77 0.17 5.87
C LEU A 116 -24.31 -0.21 6.07
N ALA A 117 -23.65 0.32 7.08
CA ALA A 117 -22.28 -0.05 7.42
C ALA A 117 -22.16 -1.53 7.82
N ALA A 118 -23.12 -2.04 8.61
CA ALA A 118 -23.15 -3.46 9.00
C ALA A 118 -23.39 -4.37 7.80
N VAL A 119 -24.33 -4.01 6.91
CA VAL A 119 -24.60 -4.78 5.68
C VAL A 119 -23.41 -4.78 4.73
N ARG A 120 -22.75 -3.63 4.52
CA ARG A 120 -21.53 -3.56 3.70
C ARG A 120 -20.41 -4.45 4.26
N ARG A 121 -20.23 -4.49 5.60
CA ARG A 121 -19.29 -5.41 6.27
C ARG A 121 -19.67 -6.87 6.06
N ALA A 122 -20.95 -7.22 6.20
CA ALA A 122 -21.47 -8.58 6.04
C ALA A 122 -21.26 -9.10 4.61
N VAL A 123 -21.63 -8.29 3.63
CA VAL A 123 -21.48 -8.61 2.19
C VAL A 123 -20.00 -8.77 1.82
N SER A 124 -19.11 -7.92 2.36
CA SER A 124 -17.67 -8.04 2.13
C SER A 124 -17.09 -9.34 2.73
N ARG A 125 -17.60 -9.80 3.88
CA ARG A 125 -17.11 -11.01 4.55
C ARG A 125 -17.52 -12.30 3.84
N ARG A 126 -18.67 -12.34 3.18
CA ARG A 126 -19.15 -13.52 2.43
C ARG A 126 -18.56 -13.64 1.04
N HIS A 127 -17.92 -12.59 0.55
CA HIS A 127 -17.20 -12.62 -0.71
C HIS A 127 -15.68 -12.67 -0.46
N PRO A 128 -15.13 -13.82 0.01
CA PRO A 128 -13.71 -14.10 -0.25
C PRO A 128 -13.43 -14.04 -1.76
N ALA A 129 -14.44 -14.26 -2.61
CA ALA A 129 -14.39 -13.96 -4.04
C ALA A 129 -14.28 -12.44 -4.36
N ARG A 130 -14.79 -11.51 -3.52
CA ARG A 130 -14.59 -10.07 -3.75
C ARG A 130 -13.20 -9.62 -3.30
N LEU A 131 -12.69 -10.15 -2.19
CA LEU A 131 -11.26 -10.02 -1.84
C LEU A 131 -10.38 -10.81 -2.84
N SER A 132 -10.89 -11.89 -3.45
CA SER A 132 -10.17 -12.60 -4.51
C SER A 132 -10.35 -11.94 -5.88
N ALA A 133 -11.49 -11.30 -6.17
CA ALA A 133 -11.68 -10.46 -7.37
C ALA A 133 -10.97 -9.09 -7.20
N ALA A 134 -10.94 -8.51 -6.00
CA ALA A 134 -10.10 -7.37 -5.66
C ALA A 134 -8.61 -7.75 -5.53
N ARG A 135 -8.26 -9.04 -5.56
CA ARG A 135 -6.91 -9.61 -5.53
C ARG A 135 -6.57 -10.25 -6.87
N ILE A 136 -6.34 -9.44 -7.86
CA ILE A 136 -5.80 -9.91 -9.12
C ILE A 136 -4.28 -9.84 -9.03
N CYS A 137 -3.59 -10.97 -9.02
CA CYS A 137 -2.11 -11.03 -8.96
C CYS A 137 -1.50 -10.26 -7.77
N GLY A 138 -2.15 -10.26 -6.59
CA GLY A 138 -1.66 -9.55 -5.41
C GLY A 138 -2.07 -8.08 -5.30
N PHE A 139 -2.76 -7.51 -6.29
CA PHE A 139 -3.37 -6.18 -6.19
C PHE A 139 -4.61 -6.21 -5.31
N VAL A 140 -4.80 -5.14 -4.55
CA VAL A 140 -5.99 -4.90 -3.74
C VAL A 140 -6.59 -3.56 -4.16
N GLY A 141 -7.86 -3.58 -4.62
CA GLY A 141 -8.59 -2.39 -5.03
C GLY A 141 -9.57 -2.64 -6.17
N GLU A 142 -10.48 -1.69 -6.35
CA GLU A 142 -11.57 -1.72 -7.35
C GLU A 142 -11.63 -0.40 -8.14
N SER A 143 -10.74 0.57 -7.90
CA SER A 143 -10.76 1.87 -8.57
C SER A 143 -10.57 1.75 -10.09
N GLU A 144 -11.18 2.66 -10.84
CA GLU A 144 -11.02 2.72 -12.30
C GLU A 144 -9.54 2.84 -12.71
N ALA A 145 -8.76 3.61 -11.97
CA ALA A 145 -7.34 3.78 -12.22
C ALA A 145 -6.57 2.46 -12.08
N LEU A 146 -6.91 1.62 -11.09
CA LEU A 146 -6.33 0.28 -10.96
C LEU A 146 -6.80 -0.65 -12.07
N GLN A 147 -8.08 -0.62 -12.41
CA GLN A 147 -8.65 -1.46 -13.48
C GLN A 147 -7.99 -1.16 -14.84
N ALA A 148 -7.69 0.11 -15.13
CA ALA A 148 -6.96 0.49 -16.34
C ALA A 148 -5.56 -0.15 -16.38
N VAL A 149 -4.83 -0.16 -15.25
CA VAL A 149 -3.53 -0.85 -15.16
C VAL A 149 -3.66 -2.35 -15.38
N LEU A 150 -4.67 -2.99 -14.77
CA LEU A 150 -4.90 -4.43 -14.92
C LEU A 150 -5.23 -4.80 -16.37
N GLN A 151 -6.02 -3.99 -17.07
CA GLN A 151 -6.30 -4.17 -18.50
C GLN A 151 -5.03 -4.06 -19.36
N GLN A 152 -4.16 -3.07 -19.08
CA GLN A 152 -2.88 -2.94 -19.78
C GLN A 152 -1.97 -4.15 -19.52
N ILE A 153 -1.95 -4.68 -18.30
CA ILE A 153 -1.22 -5.90 -17.96
C ILE A 153 -1.75 -7.08 -18.80
N GLU A 154 -3.07 -7.24 -18.92
CA GLU A 154 -3.68 -8.31 -19.71
C GLU A 154 -3.33 -8.21 -21.19
N LEU A 155 -3.38 -7.02 -21.76
CA LEU A 155 -3.04 -6.78 -23.16
C LEU A 155 -1.58 -7.12 -23.48
N VAL A 156 -0.63 -6.80 -22.57
CA VAL A 156 0.79 -6.98 -22.84
C VAL A 156 1.32 -8.34 -22.40
N ALA A 157 0.62 -9.05 -21.50
CA ALA A 157 1.13 -10.26 -20.87
C ALA A 157 1.50 -11.34 -21.89
N ASP A 158 0.67 -11.58 -22.90
CA ASP A 158 0.86 -12.62 -23.93
C ASP A 158 1.95 -12.27 -24.97
N THR A 159 2.55 -11.08 -24.90
CA THR A 159 3.58 -10.61 -25.82
C THR A 159 4.98 -10.70 -25.20
N ASP A 160 6.02 -10.66 -26.03
CA ASP A 160 7.43 -10.52 -25.59
C ASP A 160 7.90 -9.04 -25.60
N ALA A 161 6.97 -8.10 -25.73
CA ALA A 161 7.29 -6.68 -25.73
C ALA A 161 7.95 -6.24 -24.41
N THR A 162 8.91 -5.35 -24.52
CA THR A 162 9.49 -4.66 -23.35
C THR A 162 8.44 -3.76 -22.73
N VAL A 163 8.28 -3.83 -21.41
CA VAL A 163 7.32 -3.00 -20.67
C VAL A 163 8.09 -2.01 -19.79
N LEU A 164 7.69 -0.74 -19.86
CA LEU A 164 8.19 0.30 -18.97
C LEU A 164 7.11 0.69 -17.97
N VAL A 165 7.31 0.35 -16.70
CA VAL A 165 6.39 0.68 -15.60
C VAL A 165 6.87 1.97 -14.94
N THR A 166 6.11 3.04 -15.07
CA THR A 166 6.38 4.33 -14.42
C THR A 166 5.46 4.55 -13.24
N GLY A 167 5.85 5.41 -12.31
CA GLY A 167 5.04 5.81 -11.16
C GLY A 167 5.86 6.09 -9.92
N GLU A 168 5.28 6.78 -8.98
CA GLU A 168 5.94 7.20 -7.73
C GLU A 168 6.47 6.02 -6.92
N SER A 169 7.41 6.31 -6.01
CA SER A 169 7.90 5.29 -5.08
C SER A 169 6.75 4.77 -4.19
N GLY A 170 6.73 3.45 -3.95
CA GLY A 170 5.72 2.81 -3.09
C GLY A 170 4.35 2.58 -3.72
N THR A 171 4.15 2.83 -5.02
CA THR A 171 2.89 2.56 -5.74
C THR A 171 2.66 1.07 -6.04
N GLY A 172 3.70 0.23 -5.97
CA GLY A 172 3.60 -1.21 -6.25
C GLY A 172 4.03 -1.64 -7.65
N LYS A 173 4.97 -0.92 -8.29
CA LYS A 173 5.53 -1.26 -9.61
C LYS A 173 6.05 -2.70 -9.72
N GLU A 174 6.60 -3.24 -8.63
CA GLU A 174 7.04 -4.64 -8.57
C GLU A 174 5.87 -5.63 -8.73
N LEU A 175 4.68 -5.31 -8.18
CA LEU A 175 3.48 -6.14 -8.38
C LEU A 175 3.04 -6.15 -9.83
N VAL A 176 3.15 -5.01 -10.54
CA VAL A 176 2.87 -4.93 -11.99
C VAL A 176 3.80 -5.87 -12.75
N ALA A 177 5.10 -5.80 -12.50
CA ALA A 177 6.08 -6.67 -13.16
C ALA A 177 5.81 -8.17 -12.89
N ARG A 178 5.50 -8.51 -11.64
CA ARG A 178 5.13 -9.88 -11.26
C ARG A 178 3.86 -10.35 -11.97
N ALA A 179 2.82 -9.53 -12.02
CA ALA A 179 1.55 -9.86 -12.68
C ALA A 179 1.73 -10.09 -14.19
N ILE A 180 2.57 -9.28 -14.85
CA ILE A 180 2.93 -9.48 -16.25
C ILE A 180 3.59 -10.84 -16.46
N HIS A 181 4.54 -11.21 -15.60
CA HIS A 181 5.22 -12.50 -15.68
C HIS A 181 4.25 -13.68 -15.45
N GLU A 182 3.45 -13.63 -14.37
CA GLU A 182 2.53 -14.71 -13.99
C GLU A 182 1.45 -15.00 -15.04
N ARG A 183 1.10 -13.99 -15.86
CA ARG A 183 0.14 -14.10 -16.95
C ARG A 183 0.75 -14.34 -18.32
N SER A 184 2.09 -14.32 -18.42
CA SER A 184 2.79 -14.51 -19.67
C SER A 184 2.97 -15.99 -20.03
N PRO A 185 3.26 -16.30 -21.30
CA PRO A 185 3.72 -17.63 -21.71
C PRO A 185 4.96 -18.10 -20.96
N ARG A 186 5.76 -17.13 -20.41
CA ARG A 186 7.00 -17.37 -19.66
C ARG A 186 6.77 -17.61 -18.15
N ARG A 187 5.53 -17.74 -17.67
CA ARG A 187 5.18 -17.92 -16.23
C ARG A 187 5.83 -19.10 -15.54
N LYS A 188 6.29 -20.11 -16.29
CA LYS A 188 7.02 -21.27 -15.77
C LYS A 188 8.53 -21.05 -15.73
N GLY A 189 9.03 -20.02 -16.39
CA GLY A 189 10.43 -19.61 -16.39
C GLY A 189 10.79 -18.80 -15.14
N PRO A 190 12.07 -18.47 -14.96
CA PRO A 190 12.51 -17.68 -13.83
C PRO A 190 11.99 -16.22 -13.92
N LEU A 191 11.59 -15.67 -12.78
CA LEU A 191 11.38 -14.25 -12.57
C LEU A 191 12.56 -13.71 -11.76
N VAL A 192 13.43 -12.97 -12.40
CA VAL A 192 14.63 -12.39 -11.76
C VAL A 192 14.43 -10.90 -11.63
N SER A 193 14.55 -10.37 -10.41
CA SER A 193 14.48 -8.92 -10.16
C SER A 193 15.86 -8.38 -9.79
N MET A 194 16.16 -7.18 -10.27
CA MET A 194 17.37 -6.44 -9.95
C MET A 194 16.99 -4.99 -9.68
N ASN A 195 17.29 -4.49 -8.49
CA ASN A 195 17.15 -3.06 -8.18
C ASN A 195 18.46 -2.35 -8.56
N CYS A 196 18.40 -1.50 -9.59
CA CYS A 196 19.57 -0.81 -10.14
C CYS A 196 20.16 0.22 -9.15
N ALA A 197 19.35 0.81 -8.30
CA ALA A 197 19.81 1.76 -7.28
C ALA A 197 20.56 1.11 -6.11
N ALA A 198 20.35 -0.19 -5.88
CA ALA A 198 20.97 -0.90 -4.76
C ALA A 198 22.38 -1.44 -5.06
N ILE A 199 22.85 -1.35 -6.31
CA ILE A 199 24.11 -1.96 -6.75
C ILE A 199 25.15 -0.87 -6.95
N PRO A 200 26.32 -0.97 -6.29
CA PRO A 200 27.43 -0.08 -6.54
C PRO A 200 27.86 -0.11 -8.02
N GLU A 201 28.20 1.06 -8.59
CA GLU A 201 28.57 1.19 -10.00
C GLU A 201 29.68 0.23 -10.41
N SER A 202 30.68 0.01 -9.56
CA SER A 202 31.80 -0.90 -9.80
C SER A 202 31.41 -2.38 -9.94
N LEU A 203 30.26 -2.78 -9.39
CA LEU A 203 29.76 -4.15 -9.43
C LEU A 203 28.63 -4.32 -10.45
N PHE A 204 28.09 -3.22 -10.97
CA PHE A 204 26.89 -3.22 -11.80
C PHE A 204 27.04 -4.10 -13.03
N GLU A 205 28.16 -3.97 -13.74
CA GLU A 205 28.43 -4.74 -14.95
C GLU A 205 28.51 -6.25 -14.66
N SER A 206 29.25 -6.61 -13.61
CA SER A 206 29.43 -8.00 -13.19
C SER A 206 28.12 -8.65 -12.69
N GLU A 207 27.28 -7.91 -11.96
CA GLU A 207 25.98 -8.42 -11.52
C GLU A 207 25.02 -8.60 -12.69
N LEU A 208 24.99 -7.67 -13.64
CA LEU A 208 24.03 -7.70 -14.75
C LEU A 208 24.42 -8.73 -15.82
N PHE A 209 25.70 -8.73 -16.27
CA PHE A 209 26.19 -9.54 -17.39
C PHE A 209 27.01 -10.78 -16.97
N GLY A 210 27.44 -10.84 -15.70
CA GLY A 210 28.33 -11.89 -15.21
C GLY A 210 29.80 -11.62 -15.51
N HIS A 211 30.69 -12.46 -14.97
CA HIS A 211 32.13 -12.37 -15.19
C HIS A 211 32.76 -13.73 -15.30
N VAL A 212 33.94 -13.80 -15.94
CA VAL A 212 34.80 -14.96 -15.92
C VAL A 212 35.87 -14.80 -14.87
N ARG A 213 36.47 -15.92 -14.44
CA ARG A 213 37.59 -15.94 -13.50
C ARG A 213 38.73 -15.06 -14.02
N GLY A 214 39.23 -14.19 -13.14
CA GLY A 214 40.34 -13.28 -13.47
C GLY A 214 39.93 -11.98 -14.16
N ALA A 215 38.64 -11.73 -14.36
CA ALA A 215 38.14 -10.51 -15.00
C ALA A 215 38.49 -9.22 -14.23
N PHE A 216 38.61 -9.31 -12.91
CA PHE A 216 39.05 -8.22 -12.02
C PHE A 216 39.64 -8.78 -10.73
N THR A 217 40.25 -7.92 -9.91
CA THR A 217 40.82 -8.33 -8.62
C THR A 217 39.69 -8.81 -7.68
N GLY A 218 39.72 -10.13 -7.39
CA GLY A 218 38.63 -10.78 -6.59
C GLY A 218 37.71 -11.69 -7.41
N ALA A 219 37.79 -11.73 -8.73
CA ALA A 219 37.06 -12.70 -9.58
C ALA A 219 37.68 -14.10 -9.51
N LEU A 220 37.43 -14.83 -8.42
CA LEU A 220 38.01 -16.15 -8.15
C LEU A 220 37.39 -17.27 -8.99
N HIS A 221 36.11 -17.11 -9.38
CA HIS A 221 35.34 -18.09 -10.14
C HIS A 221 34.50 -17.39 -11.22
N ASP A 222 34.05 -18.16 -12.21
CA ASP A 222 33.02 -17.68 -13.14
C ASP A 222 31.71 -17.46 -12.41
N ARG A 223 31.01 -16.38 -12.75
CA ARG A 223 29.67 -16.07 -12.20
C ARG A 223 28.73 -15.65 -13.31
N ALA A 224 27.55 -16.29 -13.37
CA ALA A 224 26.47 -15.90 -14.27
C ALA A 224 25.83 -14.59 -13.82
N GLY A 225 25.49 -13.72 -14.77
CA GLY A 225 24.78 -12.47 -14.53
C GLY A 225 23.27 -12.64 -14.46
N ARG A 226 22.57 -11.55 -14.17
CA ARG A 226 21.10 -11.53 -14.07
C ARG A 226 20.41 -11.89 -15.38
N PHE A 227 20.96 -11.50 -16.52
CA PHE A 227 20.44 -11.92 -17.82
C PHE A 227 20.49 -13.43 -18.02
N GLU A 228 21.61 -14.05 -17.71
CA GLU A 228 21.73 -15.50 -17.82
C GLU A 228 20.82 -16.22 -16.80
N ALA A 229 20.71 -15.69 -15.58
CA ALA A 229 19.82 -16.24 -14.55
C ALA A 229 18.33 -16.16 -14.94
N ALA A 230 17.96 -15.18 -15.78
CA ALA A 230 16.60 -14.99 -16.27
C ALA A 230 16.30 -15.74 -17.58
N GLN A 231 17.22 -16.58 -18.07
CA GLN A 231 17.07 -17.31 -19.34
C GLN A 231 15.73 -18.06 -19.43
N GLY A 232 15.00 -17.85 -20.53
CA GLY A 232 13.66 -18.42 -20.77
C GLY A 232 12.53 -17.79 -19.93
N GLY A 233 12.86 -16.78 -19.13
CA GLY A 233 11.92 -16.13 -18.20
C GLY A 233 11.82 -14.62 -18.38
N THR A 234 11.74 -13.89 -17.26
CA THR A 234 11.57 -12.43 -17.22
C THR A 234 12.61 -11.81 -16.30
N LEU A 235 13.29 -10.77 -16.77
CA LEU A 235 14.16 -9.90 -15.97
C LEU A 235 13.45 -8.59 -15.68
N VAL A 236 13.30 -8.28 -14.39
CA VAL A 236 12.76 -7.01 -13.90
C VAL A 236 13.93 -6.11 -13.52
N LEU A 237 14.04 -4.96 -14.19
CA LEU A 237 15.03 -3.93 -13.90
C LEU A 237 14.31 -2.78 -13.15
N ASP A 238 14.35 -2.84 -11.81
CA ASP A 238 13.74 -1.81 -10.98
C ASP A 238 14.68 -0.62 -10.83
N GLU A 239 14.10 0.59 -10.79
CA GLU A 239 14.80 1.87 -10.78
C GLU A 239 15.80 1.99 -11.95
N ILE A 240 15.32 1.69 -13.17
CA ILE A 240 16.15 1.71 -14.40
C ILE A 240 16.80 3.07 -14.68
N GLY A 241 16.22 4.17 -14.18
CA GLY A 241 16.79 5.51 -14.26
C GLY A 241 18.11 5.69 -13.49
N GLU A 242 18.46 4.73 -12.61
CA GLU A 242 19.70 4.75 -11.84
C GLU A 242 20.86 3.99 -12.52
N VAL A 243 20.64 3.42 -13.70
CA VAL A 243 21.70 2.71 -14.44
C VAL A 243 22.81 3.68 -14.83
N PRO A 244 24.07 3.40 -14.47
CA PRO A 244 25.21 4.27 -14.81
C PRO A 244 25.28 4.53 -16.31
N LEU A 245 25.55 5.78 -16.70
CA LEU A 245 25.58 6.19 -18.11
C LEU A 245 26.52 5.34 -18.96
N VAL A 246 27.65 4.92 -18.39
CA VAL A 246 28.64 4.05 -19.05
C VAL A 246 28.13 2.64 -19.32
N MET A 247 27.10 2.18 -18.60
CA MET A 247 26.49 0.86 -18.75
C MET A 247 25.32 0.86 -19.73
N GLN A 248 24.71 1.99 -20.00
CA GLN A 248 23.54 2.10 -20.86
C GLN A 248 23.79 1.61 -22.30
N PRO A 249 24.95 1.86 -22.95
CA PRO A 249 25.23 1.29 -24.26
C PRO A 249 25.29 -0.24 -24.29
N LYS A 250 25.88 -0.85 -23.25
CA LYS A 250 25.95 -2.31 -23.12
C LYS A 250 24.57 -2.93 -22.93
N LEU A 251 23.74 -2.30 -22.07
CA LEU A 251 22.36 -2.72 -21.89
C LEU A 251 21.57 -2.62 -23.19
N LEU A 252 21.70 -1.50 -23.93
CA LEU A 252 21.06 -1.32 -25.22
C LEU A 252 21.44 -2.43 -26.21
N ARG A 253 22.72 -2.77 -26.29
CA ARG A 253 23.20 -3.85 -27.17
C ARG A 253 22.50 -5.19 -26.85
N VAL A 254 22.42 -5.56 -25.58
CA VAL A 254 21.74 -6.81 -25.17
C VAL A 254 20.24 -6.77 -25.51
N LEU A 255 19.58 -5.61 -25.35
CA LEU A 255 18.15 -5.45 -25.69
C LEU A 255 17.88 -5.55 -27.20
N GLN A 256 18.85 -5.18 -28.04
CA GLN A 256 18.75 -5.19 -29.52
C GLN A 256 19.16 -6.53 -30.10
N GLU A 257 20.36 -7.00 -29.75
CA GLU A 257 20.99 -8.15 -30.35
C GLU A 257 20.61 -9.49 -29.70
N LYS A 258 20.04 -9.44 -28.48
CA LYS A 258 19.74 -10.62 -27.65
C LYS A 258 21.00 -11.46 -27.37
N GLU A 259 22.15 -10.81 -27.30
CA GLU A 259 23.44 -11.39 -26.98
C GLU A 259 24.14 -10.54 -25.92
N LEU A 260 24.91 -11.20 -25.06
CA LEU A 260 25.73 -10.54 -24.05
C LEU A 260 27.16 -11.14 -24.07
N GLU A 261 28.09 -10.36 -23.54
CA GLU A 261 29.46 -10.78 -23.23
C GLU A 261 29.67 -10.65 -21.72
N ARG A 262 30.27 -11.64 -21.07
CA ARG A 262 30.68 -11.56 -19.67
C ARG A 262 31.88 -10.63 -19.51
N VAL A 263 31.98 -10.00 -18.34
CA VAL A 263 33.19 -9.22 -18.03
C VAL A 263 34.42 -10.10 -18.08
N GLY A 264 35.42 -9.70 -18.89
CA GLY A 264 36.64 -10.46 -19.12
C GLY A 264 36.54 -11.58 -20.18
N ASP A 265 35.38 -11.71 -20.87
CA ASP A 265 35.20 -12.66 -22.00
C ASP A 265 34.64 -11.90 -23.21
N THR A 266 35.11 -12.20 -24.40
CA THR A 266 34.65 -11.62 -25.67
C THR A 266 33.68 -12.53 -26.42
N ARG A 267 33.33 -13.69 -25.87
CA ARG A 267 32.43 -14.65 -26.51
C ARG A 267 30.99 -14.22 -26.34
N PRO A 268 30.25 -13.95 -27.44
CA PRO A 268 28.85 -13.61 -27.35
C PRO A 268 28.05 -14.83 -26.89
N ARG A 269 27.10 -14.58 -25.99
CA ARG A 269 26.14 -15.56 -25.42
C ARG A 269 24.74 -15.11 -25.73
N LYS A 270 23.98 -15.97 -26.39
CA LYS A 270 22.54 -15.68 -26.66
C LYS A 270 21.73 -15.70 -25.40
N VAL A 271 20.85 -14.72 -25.26
CA VAL A 271 19.90 -14.61 -24.15
C VAL A 271 18.48 -14.45 -24.67
N ASP A 272 17.62 -15.30 -24.18
CA ASP A 272 16.16 -15.24 -24.42
C ASP A 272 15.46 -14.84 -23.14
N VAL A 273 15.30 -13.53 -22.95
CA VAL A 273 14.75 -12.94 -21.73
C VAL A 273 13.75 -11.85 -22.09
N ARG A 274 12.57 -11.88 -21.47
CA ARG A 274 11.62 -10.77 -21.50
C ARG A 274 12.04 -9.70 -20.50
N ILE A 275 11.96 -8.42 -20.88
CA ILE A 275 12.36 -7.31 -20.03
C ILE A 275 11.12 -6.54 -19.53
N VAL A 276 11.08 -6.28 -18.22
CA VAL A 276 10.19 -5.32 -17.58
C VAL A 276 11.05 -4.32 -16.83
N ALA A 277 11.05 -3.06 -17.25
CA ALA A 277 11.76 -1.98 -16.58
C ALA A 277 10.80 -1.17 -15.71
N ALA A 278 11.24 -0.74 -14.54
CA ALA A 278 10.45 0.09 -13.64
C ALA A 278 11.25 1.32 -13.18
N THR A 279 10.60 2.47 -13.02
CA THR A 279 11.25 3.68 -12.53
C THR A 279 10.25 4.64 -11.88
N ASN A 280 10.73 5.45 -10.94
CA ASN A 280 10.01 6.59 -10.39
C ASN A 280 10.48 7.93 -11.01
N ARG A 281 11.49 7.91 -11.88
CA ARG A 281 12.01 9.09 -12.58
C ARG A 281 11.28 9.32 -13.89
N GLU A 282 11.17 10.59 -14.28
CA GLU A 282 10.74 10.99 -15.62
C GLU A 282 11.92 10.82 -16.60
N LEU A 283 11.97 9.65 -17.29
CA LEU A 283 13.11 9.31 -18.14
C LEU A 283 13.29 10.30 -19.31
N ALA A 284 12.22 10.91 -19.82
CA ALA A 284 12.32 11.94 -20.86
C ALA A 284 13.13 13.14 -20.36
N ALA A 285 12.87 13.61 -19.14
CA ALA A 285 13.65 14.69 -18.52
C ALA A 285 15.10 14.27 -18.24
N GLU A 286 15.35 12.99 -17.87
CA GLU A 286 16.69 12.46 -17.70
C GLU A 286 17.48 12.41 -19.04
N VAL A 287 16.79 12.16 -20.15
CA VAL A 287 17.38 12.23 -21.50
C VAL A 287 17.77 13.66 -21.86
N GLU A 288 16.89 14.61 -21.65
CA GLU A 288 17.18 16.04 -21.90
C GLU A 288 18.35 16.54 -21.04
N ALA A 289 18.45 16.05 -19.80
CA ALA A 289 19.55 16.38 -18.89
C ALA A 289 20.85 15.62 -19.18
N GLY A 290 20.88 14.76 -20.19
CA GLY A 290 22.08 13.97 -20.56
C GLY A 290 22.46 12.86 -19.57
N ARG A 291 21.59 12.51 -18.61
CA ARG A 291 21.81 11.44 -17.63
C ARG A 291 21.27 10.07 -18.09
N PHE A 292 20.43 10.07 -19.11
CA PHE A 292 19.92 8.85 -19.74
C PHE A 292 20.00 8.96 -21.25
N ARG A 293 20.30 7.87 -21.95
CA ARG A 293 20.42 7.87 -23.40
C ARG A 293 19.06 7.77 -24.08
N GLY A 294 18.83 8.58 -25.10
CA GLY A 294 17.56 8.59 -25.83
C GLY A 294 17.29 7.28 -26.57
N ASP A 295 18.33 6.64 -27.13
CA ASP A 295 18.21 5.36 -27.84
C ASP A 295 17.78 4.22 -26.90
N LEU A 296 18.30 4.17 -25.68
CA LEU A 296 17.89 3.23 -24.67
C LEU A 296 16.46 3.52 -24.19
N PHE A 297 16.11 4.78 -23.98
CA PHE A 297 14.73 5.18 -23.62
C PHE A 297 13.70 4.65 -24.62
N TYR A 298 13.90 4.89 -25.92
CA TYR A 298 12.96 4.39 -26.92
C TYR A 298 12.91 2.86 -27.00
N ARG A 299 13.99 2.17 -26.69
CA ARG A 299 14.03 0.70 -26.66
C ARG A 299 13.32 0.11 -25.47
N LEU A 300 13.29 0.82 -24.31
CA LEU A 300 12.58 0.43 -23.12
C LEU A 300 11.10 0.82 -23.17
N ASN A 301 10.79 1.99 -23.74
CA ASN A 301 9.44 2.57 -23.79
C ASN A 301 8.61 2.03 -24.97
N VAL A 302 8.56 0.69 -25.13
CA VAL A 302 7.73 0.05 -26.17
C VAL A 302 6.29 -0.06 -25.71
N PHE A 303 6.05 -0.49 -24.48
CA PHE A 303 4.72 -0.52 -23.88
C PHE A 303 4.77 0.14 -22.50
N PRO A 304 4.38 1.41 -22.39
CA PRO A 304 4.35 2.10 -21.11
C PRO A 304 3.13 1.70 -20.28
N ILE A 305 3.34 1.49 -18.97
CA ILE A 305 2.28 1.34 -17.96
C ILE A 305 2.54 2.35 -16.86
N GLU A 306 1.62 3.29 -16.67
CA GLU A 306 1.68 4.24 -15.57
C GLU A 306 0.95 3.68 -14.36
N ASN A 307 1.67 3.47 -13.26
CA ASN A 307 1.10 2.97 -12.01
C ASN A 307 0.63 4.14 -11.14
N PRO A 308 -0.69 4.33 -10.95
CA PRO A 308 -1.25 5.53 -10.34
C PRO A 308 -0.85 5.67 -8.87
N PRO A 309 -0.60 6.91 -8.39
CA PRO A 309 -0.37 7.17 -6.98
C PRO A 309 -1.64 6.91 -6.16
N LEU A 310 -1.47 6.63 -4.86
CA LEU A 310 -2.59 6.24 -3.99
C LEU A 310 -3.67 7.33 -3.87
N ARG A 311 -3.29 8.61 -3.96
CA ARG A 311 -4.25 9.74 -4.01
C ARG A 311 -5.18 9.73 -5.23
N ALA A 312 -4.79 9.08 -6.33
CA ALA A 312 -5.64 8.86 -7.50
C ALA A 312 -6.52 7.60 -7.36
N ARG A 313 -6.31 6.81 -6.30
CA ARG A 313 -7.00 5.56 -5.99
C ARG A 313 -7.67 5.59 -4.62
N ARG A 314 -8.14 6.75 -4.16
CA ARG A 314 -8.75 6.92 -2.83
C ARG A 314 -9.86 5.90 -2.49
N PRO A 315 -10.71 5.46 -3.44
CA PRO A 315 -11.69 4.39 -3.20
C PRO A 315 -11.07 3.04 -2.79
N ASP A 316 -9.80 2.79 -3.12
CA ASP A 316 -9.10 1.55 -2.75
C ASP A 316 -8.54 1.57 -1.32
N ILE A 317 -8.42 2.76 -0.70
CA ILE A 317 -7.82 2.91 0.63
C ILE A 317 -8.52 2.05 1.68
N PRO A 318 -9.87 2.02 1.81
CA PRO A 318 -10.53 1.15 2.78
C PRO A 318 -10.19 -0.33 2.61
N LEU A 319 -10.16 -0.83 1.37
CA LEU A 319 -9.81 -2.21 1.05
C LEU A 319 -8.36 -2.54 1.41
N LEU A 320 -7.44 -1.63 1.12
CA LEU A 320 -6.03 -1.75 1.48
C LEU A 320 -5.84 -1.74 3.00
N VAL A 321 -6.55 -0.87 3.72
CA VAL A 321 -6.52 -0.79 5.18
C VAL A 321 -7.01 -2.09 5.81
N GLU A 322 -8.14 -2.61 5.35
CA GLU A 322 -8.69 -3.89 5.82
C GLU A 322 -7.71 -5.02 5.55
N TYR A 323 -7.17 -5.09 4.34
CA TYR A 323 -6.20 -6.09 3.93
C TYR A 323 -4.93 -6.10 4.81
N PHE A 324 -4.32 -4.93 5.01
CA PHE A 324 -3.10 -4.83 5.83
C PHE A 324 -3.39 -5.09 7.30
N THR A 325 -4.53 -4.58 7.82
CA THR A 325 -4.95 -4.84 9.21
C THR A 325 -5.10 -6.33 9.46
N ASP A 326 -5.79 -7.05 8.58
CA ASP A 326 -6.04 -8.49 8.69
C ASP A 326 -4.73 -9.29 8.62
N ARG A 327 -3.87 -8.95 7.67
CA ARG A 327 -2.55 -9.57 7.49
C ARG A 327 -1.66 -9.40 8.72
N ASP A 328 -1.56 -8.16 9.22
CA ASP A 328 -0.63 -7.83 10.29
C ASP A 328 -1.18 -8.25 11.66
N ALA A 329 -2.51 -8.20 11.87
CA ALA A 329 -3.16 -8.75 13.05
C ALA A 329 -2.95 -10.27 13.16
N LYS A 330 -3.12 -11.03 12.06
CA LYS A 330 -2.84 -12.48 12.01
C LYS A 330 -1.37 -12.77 12.33
N ARG A 331 -0.44 -12.00 11.77
CA ARG A 331 1.00 -12.18 12.03
C ARG A 331 1.37 -11.94 13.48
N LEU A 332 0.70 -11.01 14.17
CA LEU A 332 0.97 -10.63 15.56
C LEU A 332 0.07 -11.34 16.57
N GLY A 333 -0.81 -12.24 16.13
CA GLY A 333 -1.75 -12.95 16.99
C GLY A 333 -2.80 -12.06 17.67
N LYS A 334 -3.07 -10.87 17.10
CA LYS A 334 -4.06 -9.91 17.61
C LYS A 334 -5.42 -10.14 16.98
N ARG A 335 -6.48 -9.80 17.73
CA ARG A 335 -7.88 -9.85 17.26
C ARG A 335 -8.38 -8.43 17.04
N ILE A 336 -8.25 -7.94 15.82
CA ILE A 336 -8.80 -6.63 15.41
C ILE A 336 -10.02 -6.90 14.53
N ARG A 337 -11.19 -6.38 14.93
CA ARG A 337 -12.49 -6.65 14.28
C ARG A 337 -12.88 -5.59 13.28
N GLY A 338 -12.30 -4.40 13.37
CA GLY A 338 -12.63 -3.29 12.49
C GLY A 338 -11.71 -2.09 12.65
N VAL A 339 -11.97 -1.07 11.84
CA VAL A 339 -11.23 0.19 11.84
C VAL A 339 -12.22 1.32 12.18
N ALA A 340 -11.84 2.24 13.07
CA ALA A 340 -12.69 3.35 13.47
C ALA A 340 -13.09 4.22 12.26
N LYS A 341 -14.36 4.67 12.20
CA LYS A 341 -14.89 5.47 11.07
C LYS A 341 -14.07 6.76 10.85
N GLU A 342 -13.66 7.43 11.93
CA GLU A 342 -12.83 8.64 11.90
C GLU A 342 -11.46 8.34 11.31
N THR A 343 -10.89 7.21 11.64
CA THR A 343 -9.61 6.73 11.08
C THR A 343 -9.72 6.52 9.57
N LEU A 344 -10.77 5.87 9.09
CA LEU A 344 -10.97 5.67 7.64
C LEU A 344 -11.13 7.00 6.90
N LYS A 345 -11.91 7.95 7.43
CA LYS A 345 -12.06 9.29 6.85
C LYS A 345 -10.71 10.01 6.77
N LEU A 346 -9.92 9.95 7.85
CA LEU A 346 -8.61 10.54 7.93
C LEU A 346 -7.66 9.94 6.87
N LEU A 347 -7.62 8.61 6.76
CA LEU A 347 -6.76 7.90 5.79
C LEU A 347 -7.16 8.20 4.34
N GLN A 348 -8.46 8.34 4.04
CA GLN A 348 -8.95 8.69 2.71
C GLN A 348 -8.65 10.15 2.32
N SER A 349 -8.54 11.06 3.28
CA SER A 349 -8.26 12.47 3.03
C SER A 349 -6.77 12.79 2.86
N TYR A 350 -5.88 11.91 3.30
CA TYR A 350 -4.43 12.11 3.23
C TYR A 350 -3.88 11.81 1.82
N ASP A 351 -2.83 12.53 1.41
CA ASP A 351 -2.31 12.47 0.03
C ASP A 351 -1.28 11.34 -0.22
N TRP A 352 -0.83 10.68 0.84
CA TRP A 352 0.06 9.51 0.76
C TRP A 352 1.30 9.73 -0.10
N PRO A 353 2.23 10.62 0.25
CA PRO A 353 3.46 10.84 -0.54
C PRO A 353 4.32 9.58 -0.68
N GLY A 354 4.28 8.67 0.29
CA GLY A 354 4.93 7.34 0.22
C GLY A 354 4.00 6.23 -0.30
N ASN A 355 2.82 6.59 -0.80
CA ASN A 355 1.84 5.68 -1.42
C ASN A 355 1.48 4.45 -0.56
N ILE A 356 1.38 3.28 -1.17
CA ILE A 356 1.00 2.03 -0.49
C ILE A 356 2.04 1.60 0.55
N ARG A 357 3.33 1.90 0.32
CA ARG A 357 4.39 1.58 1.29
C ARG A 357 4.23 2.39 2.58
N GLU A 358 3.88 3.65 2.47
CA GLU A 358 3.59 4.49 3.65
C GLU A 358 2.33 4.03 4.37
N LEU A 359 1.24 3.78 3.63
CA LEU A 359 0.00 3.25 4.20
C LEU A 359 0.25 1.93 4.96
N GLN A 360 1.00 1.00 4.36
CA GLN A 360 1.36 -0.25 5.00
C GLN A 360 2.11 -0.03 6.32
N ASN A 361 3.11 0.86 6.35
CA ASN A 361 3.89 1.16 7.55
C ASN A 361 3.02 1.80 8.66
N VAL A 362 2.10 2.67 8.28
CA VAL A 362 1.17 3.31 9.22
C VAL A 362 0.22 2.27 9.82
N ILE A 363 -0.35 1.38 9.01
CA ILE A 363 -1.23 0.31 9.49
C ILE A 363 -0.47 -0.68 10.36
N GLU A 364 0.71 -1.15 9.95
CA GLU A 364 1.53 -2.05 10.75
C GLU A 364 1.82 -1.45 12.14
N ARG A 365 2.22 -0.18 12.19
CA ARG A 365 2.43 0.54 13.45
C ARG A 365 1.16 0.61 14.28
N ALA A 366 0.01 0.90 13.66
CA ALA A 366 -1.28 0.99 14.34
C ALA A 366 -1.68 -0.37 14.93
N VAL A 367 -1.48 -1.46 14.19
CA VAL A 367 -1.74 -2.83 14.68
C VAL A 367 -0.82 -3.18 15.85
N ILE A 368 0.46 -2.79 15.81
CA ILE A 368 1.41 -3.05 16.91
C ILE A 368 0.94 -2.40 18.22
N VAL A 369 0.49 -1.14 18.18
CA VAL A 369 0.09 -0.39 19.38
C VAL A 369 -1.37 -0.59 19.78
N CYS A 370 -2.17 -1.25 18.93
CA CYS A 370 -3.59 -1.48 19.18
C CYS A 370 -3.77 -2.48 20.35
N GLU A 371 -4.43 -2.06 21.42
CA GLU A 371 -4.79 -2.89 22.58
C GLU A 371 -6.28 -3.27 22.56
N SER A 372 -7.08 -2.63 21.72
CA SER A 372 -8.51 -2.88 21.56
C SER A 372 -8.81 -3.77 20.34
N ASP A 373 -10.06 -4.14 20.13
CA ASP A 373 -10.51 -4.85 18.93
C ASP A 373 -10.85 -3.93 17.75
N THR A 374 -10.69 -2.60 17.93
CA THR A 374 -10.93 -1.58 16.91
C THR A 374 -9.66 -0.79 16.65
N LEU A 375 -9.20 -0.80 15.39
CA LEU A 375 -7.99 -0.07 14.98
C LEU A 375 -8.28 1.44 14.95
N SER A 376 -7.44 2.22 15.63
CA SER A 376 -7.42 3.67 15.57
C SER A 376 -6.01 4.17 15.23
N ILE A 377 -5.93 5.30 14.52
CA ILE A 377 -4.67 5.91 14.11
C ILE A 377 -4.61 7.33 14.67
N ASP A 378 -3.51 7.65 15.33
CA ASP A 378 -3.23 9.01 15.79
C ASP A 378 -2.99 9.92 14.57
N PRO A 379 -3.78 11.01 14.38
CA PRO A 379 -3.60 11.94 13.27
C PRO A 379 -2.18 12.50 13.15
N ARG A 380 -1.46 12.58 14.27
CA ARG A 380 -0.05 13.05 14.30
C ARG A 380 0.90 12.15 13.52
N TRP A 381 0.54 10.90 13.24
CA TRP A 381 1.36 10.00 12.42
C TRP A 381 1.28 10.32 10.93
N LEU A 382 0.20 10.98 10.51
CA LEU A 382 -0.04 11.46 9.14
C LEU A 382 0.33 12.93 8.98
N SER A 383 0.33 13.72 10.08
CA SER A 383 0.81 15.10 10.03
C SER A 383 2.33 15.10 9.83
N GLY A 384 2.71 15.05 8.57
CA GLY A 384 3.98 15.40 7.97
C GLY A 384 5.21 15.43 8.87
N ARG A 385 5.88 14.30 9.07
CA ARG A 385 7.27 14.32 8.65
C ARG A 385 7.29 14.16 7.12
N SER A 386 6.98 15.22 6.42
CA SER A 386 7.72 15.59 5.24
C SER A 386 9.16 15.30 5.56
N LEU A 387 9.73 14.18 5.06
CA LEU A 387 11.15 13.97 5.05
C LEU A 387 11.70 15.20 4.31
N GLY A 388 12.08 16.23 5.11
CA GLY A 388 12.94 17.34 4.74
C GLY A 388 12.88 17.79 3.30
N THR A 389 11.75 18.34 2.86
CA THR A 389 11.80 19.71 2.49
C THR A 389 11.13 20.45 3.66
N ALA A 390 11.87 20.63 4.77
CA ALA A 390 11.79 21.92 5.37
C ALA A 390 11.68 22.87 4.17
N PRO A 391 10.68 23.82 4.13
CA PRO A 391 10.81 24.89 3.17
C PRO A 391 12.28 25.28 3.36
N VAL A 392 13.03 25.14 2.29
CA VAL A 392 14.26 25.90 2.19
C VAL A 392 13.65 27.30 2.24
N ALA A 393 13.46 27.77 3.49
CA ALA A 393 13.32 29.19 3.75
C ALA A 393 14.47 29.68 2.94
N SER A 394 14.13 30.28 1.80
CA SER A 394 15.04 30.81 0.82
C SER A 394 16.38 30.98 1.48
N LEU A 395 17.32 30.07 1.21
CA LEU A 395 18.70 30.31 1.50
C LEU A 395 19.01 31.58 0.74
N SER A 396 18.62 32.70 1.36
CA SER A 396 19.26 33.97 1.08
C SER A 396 20.72 33.59 1.09
N SER A 397 21.40 33.89 0.02
CA SER A 397 22.82 33.73 -0.26
C SER A 397 23.69 34.23 0.88
N GLY A 398 23.60 33.57 2.02
CA GLY A 398 24.40 33.79 3.20
C GLY A 398 25.59 32.83 3.17
N THR A 399 26.78 33.35 3.27
CA THR A 399 28.02 32.60 3.42
C THR A 399 27.92 31.65 4.64
N LEU A 400 28.71 30.57 4.68
CA LEU A 400 28.85 29.66 5.84
C LEU A 400 28.96 30.40 7.16
N ALA A 401 29.61 31.60 7.17
CA ALA A 401 29.76 32.50 8.31
C ALA A 401 28.42 33.07 8.84
N THR A 402 27.42 33.30 7.98
CA THR A 402 26.08 33.77 8.40
C THR A 402 25.30 32.68 9.11
N HIS A 403 25.31 31.45 8.60
CA HIS A 403 24.63 30.31 9.24
C HIS A 403 25.29 29.94 10.58
N GLU A 404 26.60 30.04 10.67
CA GLU A 404 27.35 29.82 11.91
C GLU A 404 27.01 30.88 12.96
N LYS A 405 26.87 32.15 12.56
CA LYS A 405 26.46 33.25 13.41
C LYS A 405 25.05 33.03 13.97
N ASP A 406 24.09 32.70 13.13
CA ASP A 406 22.68 32.45 13.53
C ASP A 406 22.60 31.29 14.55
N ALA A 407 23.29 30.18 14.30
CA ALA A 407 23.35 29.06 15.21
C ALA A 407 23.92 29.42 16.58
N ILE A 408 24.96 30.25 16.62
CA ILE A 408 25.58 30.73 17.86
C ILE A 408 24.65 31.70 18.61
N GLU A 409 23.97 32.61 17.93
CA GLU A 409 23.01 33.54 18.51
C GLU A 409 21.79 32.83 19.12
N VAL A 410 21.26 31.83 18.46
CA VAL A 410 20.19 30.97 18.99
C VAL A 410 20.65 30.25 20.27
N ALA A 411 21.84 29.66 20.25
CA ALA A 411 22.38 28.96 21.42
C ALA A 411 22.62 29.90 22.59
N LEU A 412 23.09 31.15 22.35
CA LEU A 412 23.28 32.19 23.36
C LEU A 412 21.94 32.68 23.92
N THR A 413 20.91 32.82 23.12
CA THR A 413 19.54 33.17 23.56
C THR A 413 19.05 32.15 24.58
N HIS A 414 19.11 30.88 24.24
CA HIS A 414 18.68 29.79 25.12
C HIS A 414 19.52 29.60 26.38
N SER A 415 20.77 30.00 26.36
CA SER A 415 21.66 29.92 27.51
C SER A 415 21.78 31.24 28.30
N LYS A 416 20.93 32.25 27.99
CA LYS A 416 20.92 33.56 28.58
C LYS A 416 22.33 34.20 28.58
N GLY A 417 23.05 34.12 27.47
CA GLY A 417 24.38 34.65 27.26
C GLY A 417 25.50 33.87 27.94
N ARG A 418 25.25 32.70 28.56
CA ARG A 418 26.31 31.87 29.17
C ARG A 418 26.99 31.03 28.09
N VAL A 419 28.32 31.15 27.98
CA VAL A 419 29.09 30.39 26.97
C VAL A 419 29.53 29.03 27.52
N ALA A 420 30.04 28.98 28.77
CA ALA A 420 30.58 27.78 29.38
C ALA A 420 29.66 27.19 30.47
N GLY A 421 29.90 25.92 30.86
CA GLY A 421 29.15 25.18 31.89
C GLY A 421 28.12 24.22 31.33
N PRO A 422 27.48 23.37 32.20
CA PRO A 422 26.56 22.30 31.79
C PRO A 422 25.34 22.79 30.99
N PHE A 423 24.94 24.04 31.18
CA PHE A 423 23.82 24.69 30.50
C PHE A 423 24.27 25.85 29.59
N GLY A 424 25.58 25.94 29.28
CA GLY A 424 26.13 26.96 28.39
C GLY A 424 25.94 26.69 26.92
N ALA A 425 26.05 27.71 26.07
CA ALA A 425 25.91 27.60 24.62
C ALA A 425 26.94 26.62 24.01
N ALA A 426 28.11 26.48 24.56
CA ALA A 426 29.16 25.55 24.12
C ALA A 426 28.71 24.09 24.27
N GLY A 427 28.09 23.72 25.38
CA GLY A 427 27.56 22.39 25.63
C GLY A 427 26.38 22.05 24.70
N ARG A 428 25.56 23.04 24.36
CA ARG A 428 24.43 22.86 23.42
C ARG A 428 24.86 22.69 21.97
N LEU A 429 25.95 23.34 21.58
CA LEU A 429 26.51 23.25 20.23
C LEU A 429 27.55 22.13 20.08
N GLY A 430 27.84 21.36 21.14
CA GLY A 430 28.80 20.27 21.11
C GLY A 430 30.24 20.70 20.82
N VAL A 431 30.62 21.96 21.14
CA VAL A 431 31.95 22.50 20.89
C VAL A 431 32.63 22.95 22.21
N PRO A 432 33.98 22.92 22.29
CA PRO A 432 34.69 23.44 23.43
C PRO A 432 34.39 24.93 23.66
N ALA A 433 34.28 25.35 24.93
CA ALA A 433 33.96 26.74 25.29
C ALA A 433 34.97 27.77 24.72
N SER A 434 36.25 27.42 24.69
CA SER A 434 37.31 28.25 24.09
C SER A 434 37.10 28.44 22.56
N THR A 435 36.69 27.38 21.86
CA THR A 435 36.41 27.45 20.43
C THR A 435 35.20 28.34 20.16
N LEU A 436 34.12 28.19 20.96
CA LEU A 436 32.94 29.03 20.81
C LEU A 436 33.25 30.51 21.13
N GLU A 437 34.08 30.80 22.13
CA GLU A 437 34.50 32.17 22.43
C GLU A 437 35.29 32.83 21.31
N SER A 438 36.22 32.09 20.70
CA SER A 438 36.96 32.57 19.53
C SER A 438 36.02 32.87 18.33
N LYS A 439 35.03 32.02 18.08
CA LYS A 439 34.03 32.23 17.00
C LYS A 439 33.09 33.40 17.29
N ILE A 440 32.64 33.57 18.52
CA ILE A 440 31.84 34.73 18.95
C ILE A 440 32.58 36.02 18.69
N LYS A 441 33.90 36.05 18.98
CA LYS A 441 34.76 37.22 18.75
C LYS A 441 35.00 37.47 17.26
N ALA A 442 35.26 36.42 16.48
CA ALA A 442 35.47 36.50 15.04
C ALA A 442 34.20 36.96 14.27
N LEU A 443 33.03 36.53 14.70
CA LEU A 443 31.72 36.88 14.09
C LEU A 443 31.12 38.17 14.69
N GLN A 444 31.83 38.87 15.58
CA GLN A 444 31.42 40.11 16.21
C GLN A 444 30.03 40.03 16.90
N ILE A 445 29.75 38.91 17.59
CA ILE A 445 28.48 38.70 18.31
C ILE A 445 28.56 39.35 19.70
N ASP A 446 27.63 40.27 20.00
CA ASP A 446 27.58 40.91 21.32
C ASP A 446 26.81 40.04 22.33
N LYS A 447 27.54 39.37 23.23
CA LYS A 447 27.00 38.52 24.29
C LYS A 447 26.07 39.26 25.27
N ARG A 448 26.21 40.61 25.41
CA ARG A 448 25.42 41.38 26.37
C ARG A 448 23.94 41.47 25.95
N ARG A 449 23.67 41.43 24.65
CA ARG A 449 22.28 41.43 24.10
C ARG A 449 21.43 40.24 24.58
N PHE A 450 22.05 39.13 24.99
CA PHE A 450 21.39 37.90 25.41
C PHE A 450 21.32 37.70 26.93
N LYS A 451 21.79 38.69 27.75
CA LYS A 451 21.77 38.62 29.19
C LYS A 451 20.54 39.23 29.85
N LEU A 452 19.69 39.91 29.09
CA LEU A 452 18.49 40.59 29.57
C LEU A 452 17.25 39.77 29.19
N GLY A 453 16.75 39.01 30.17
CA GLY A 453 15.53 38.23 30.14
C GLY A 453 15.41 37.40 31.42
#